data_89bc405d768943b2c7f47e458ab72259
#
_entry.id   89bc405d768943b2c7f47e458ab72259
#
_cell.length_a   1.000
_cell.length_b   1.000
_cell.length_c   1.000
_cell.angle_alpha   90.00
_cell.angle_beta   90.00
_cell.angle_gamma   90.00
#
_symmetry.space_group_name_H-M   'P 1'
#
loop_
_entity.id
_entity.type
_entity.pdbx_description
1 polymer ?
#
loop_
_entity_poly.entity_id
_entity_poly.type
_entity_poly.pdbx_seq_one_letter_code
_entity_poly.pdbx_strand_id
1 'polypeptide(L)'
;LVGIGGMGNVHFNCYKKIKNAELVAVCDVRKDFALERVGSACPVYTDIDEMLKNEEIDVVDICTPSYLHAEMAVECLNKGLNVLCEKPMTLTCADAEKVLAAAESSGKKFMVAHVVRFMPQYAFLKKVTDEGKLGKLISLDMRRLSSVPRWSWENWMQDEQKSGGVCLDLSVHDIDFVQSVLGMPERVSASYRPLKNDSSFIKSTLYY
;
A
#
# COMPACT_ATOMS: atom_id res chain seq x y z
N LEU A 1 -4.66 -8.57 10.65
CA LEU A 1 -4.80 -8.23 9.23
C LEU A 1 -6.20 -7.71 8.98
N VAL A 2 -6.33 -6.52 8.42
CA VAL A 2 -7.62 -5.88 8.09
C VAL A 2 -7.79 -5.84 6.58
N GLY A 3 -8.86 -6.48 6.08
CA GLY A 3 -9.10 -6.72 4.65
C GLY A 3 -8.40 -7.98 4.15
N ILE A 4 -9.17 -9.01 3.78
CA ILE A 4 -8.68 -10.28 3.19
C ILE A 4 -9.02 -10.38 1.69
N GLY A 5 -9.07 -9.23 1.02
CA GLY A 5 -9.22 -9.15 -0.44
C GLY A 5 -8.01 -9.70 -1.20
N GLY A 6 -7.77 -9.19 -2.41
CA GLY A 6 -6.64 -9.65 -3.25
C GLY A 6 -5.29 -9.55 -2.52
N MET A 7 -4.91 -8.32 -2.10
CA MET A 7 -3.63 -8.10 -1.41
C MET A 7 -3.62 -8.69 0.00
N GLY A 8 -4.69 -8.54 0.77
CA GLY A 8 -4.76 -9.17 2.10
C GLY A 8 -4.57 -10.68 2.06
N ASN A 9 -5.08 -11.38 1.04
CA ASN A 9 -4.82 -12.80 0.87
C ASN A 9 -3.33 -13.10 0.53
N VAL A 10 -2.65 -12.19 -0.17
CA VAL A 10 -1.19 -12.30 -0.39
C VAL A 10 -0.46 -12.16 0.94
N HIS A 11 -0.76 -11.12 1.74
CA HIS A 11 -0.18 -10.90 3.06
C HIS A 11 -0.45 -12.07 4.00
N PHE A 12 -1.70 -12.56 4.06
CA PHE A 12 -2.07 -13.76 4.82
C PHE A 12 -1.18 -14.97 4.51
N ASN A 13 -0.94 -15.22 3.23
CA ASN A 13 -0.08 -16.33 2.82
C ASN A 13 1.42 -16.06 3.06
N CYS A 14 1.84 -14.80 3.13
CA CYS A 14 3.20 -14.42 3.52
C CYS A 14 3.42 -14.66 5.02
N TYR A 15 2.46 -14.30 5.88
CA TYR A 15 2.55 -14.54 7.34
C TYR A 15 2.78 -16.01 7.69
N LYS A 16 2.20 -16.94 6.94
CA LYS A 16 2.46 -18.39 7.11
C LYS A 16 3.93 -18.79 6.96
N LYS A 17 4.76 -17.93 6.35
CA LYS A 17 6.18 -18.18 6.07
C LYS A 17 7.12 -17.34 6.94
N ILE A 18 6.60 -16.35 7.63
CA ILE A 18 7.38 -15.44 8.49
C ILE A 18 7.51 -16.08 9.86
N LYS A 19 8.75 -16.26 10.35
CA LYS A 19 9.00 -16.96 11.61
C LYS A 19 8.91 -16.07 12.86
N ASN A 20 9.04 -14.76 12.69
CA ASN A 20 9.08 -13.78 13.77
C ASN A 20 7.84 -12.87 13.81
N ALA A 21 6.76 -13.28 13.16
CA ALA A 21 5.45 -12.65 13.23
C ALA A 21 4.37 -13.73 13.25
N GLU A 22 3.36 -13.53 14.04
CA GLU A 22 2.18 -14.37 14.15
C GLU A 22 0.95 -13.59 13.72
N LEU A 23 0.13 -14.17 12.85
CA LEU A 23 -1.15 -13.61 12.49
C LEU A 23 -2.22 -14.08 13.47
N VAL A 24 -2.57 -13.21 14.41
CA VAL A 24 -3.49 -13.55 15.52
C VAL A 24 -4.95 -13.41 15.11
N ALA A 25 -5.30 -12.52 14.16
CA ALA A 25 -6.68 -12.33 13.72
C ALA A 25 -6.77 -11.74 12.31
N VAL A 26 -7.93 -11.92 11.69
CA VAL A 26 -8.33 -11.28 10.42
C VAL A 26 -9.65 -10.54 10.62
N CYS A 27 -9.74 -9.32 10.07
CA CYS A 27 -10.98 -8.55 10.01
C CYS A 27 -11.37 -8.26 8.55
N ASP A 28 -12.58 -8.63 8.15
CA ASP A 28 -13.18 -8.27 6.84
C ASP A 28 -14.68 -8.19 6.98
N VAL A 29 -15.29 -7.14 6.46
CA VAL A 29 -16.76 -6.95 6.54
C VAL A 29 -17.56 -8.11 5.91
N ARG A 30 -16.92 -8.89 5.04
CA ARG A 30 -17.50 -10.08 4.38
C ARG A 30 -17.14 -11.34 5.15
N LYS A 31 -17.86 -11.64 6.23
CA LYS A 31 -17.52 -12.73 7.15
C LYS A 31 -17.30 -14.09 6.46
N ASP A 32 -18.24 -14.53 5.64
CA ASP A 32 -18.15 -15.84 5.00
C ASP A 32 -16.99 -15.93 4.02
N PHE A 33 -16.75 -14.86 3.26
CA PHE A 33 -15.60 -14.73 2.38
C PHE A 33 -14.26 -14.80 3.14
N ALA A 34 -14.21 -14.19 4.32
CA ALA A 34 -13.01 -14.25 5.15
C ALA A 34 -12.80 -15.64 5.73
N LEU A 35 -13.86 -16.26 6.27
CA LEU A 35 -13.81 -17.62 6.81
C LEU A 35 -13.36 -18.65 5.78
N GLU A 36 -13.84 -18.54 4.52
CA GLU A 36 -13.40 -19.42 3.45
C GLU A 36 -11.89 -19.36 3.19
N ARG A 37 -11.28 -18.17 3.30
CA ARG A 37 -9.84 -17.95 3.05
C ARG A 37 -8.95 -18.28 4.24
N VAL A 38 -9.41 -17.92 5.41
CA VAL A 38 -8.66 -18.07 6.66
C VAL A 38 -8.74 -19.49 7.21
N GLY A 39 -9.90 -20.16 7.01
CA GLY A 39 -10.16 -21.47 7.58
C GLY A 39 -10.07 -21.43 9.12
N SER A 40 -9.30 -22.36 9.67
CA SER A 40 -9.06 -22.46 11.12
C SER A 40 -7.75 -21.80 11.57
N ALA A 41 -7.12 -20.97 10.73
CA ALA A 41 -5.79 -20.45 11.02
C ALA A 41 -5.81 -19.41 12.16
N CYS A 42 -6.85 -18.58 12.23
CA CYS A 42 -7.04 -17.60 13.30
C CYS A 42 -8.52 -17.14 13.34
N PRO A 43 -8.94 -16.44 14.42
CA PRO A 43 -10.26 -15.81 14.50
C PRO A 43 -10.54 -14.82 13.37
N VAL A 44 -11.80 -14.71 12.98
CA VAL A 44 -12.29 -13.79 11.95
C VAL A 44 -13.33 -12.85 12.56
N TYR A 45 -13.08 -11.56 12.42
CA TYR A 45 -13.93 -10.46 12.87
C TYR A 45 -14.52 -9.71 11.69
N THR A 46 -15.63 -9.04 11.89
CA THR A 46 -16.25 -8.11 10.92
C THR A 46 -16.14 -6.65 11.32
N ASP A 47 -15.70 -6.42 12.54
CA ASP A 47 -15.51 -5.12 13.15
C ASP A 47 -14.11 -5.03 13.75
N ILE A 48 -13.40 -3.95 13.46
CA ILE A 48 -12.01 -3.77 13.91
C ILE A 48 -11.95 -3.51 15.42
N ASP A 49 -12.90 -2.79 15.97
CA ASP A 49 -12.95 -2.50 17.41
C ASP A 49 -13.19 -3.76 18.22
N GLU A 50 -14.07 -4.65 17.72
CA GLU A 50 -14.30 -5.95 18.32
C GLU A 50 -13.00 -6.79 18.29
N MET A 51 -12.30 -6.81 17.16
CA MET A 51 -11.01 -7.50 17.03
C MET A 51 -9.97 -6.96 18.03
N LEU A 52 -9.81 -5.65 18.08
CA LEU A 52 -8.82 -5.00 18.96
C LEU A 52 -9.15 -5.14 20.45
N LYS A 53 -10.42 -5.38 20.80
CA LYS A 53 -10.87 -5.62 22.18
C LYS A 53 -10.59 -7.05 22.65
N ASN A 54 -10.61 -8.01 21.74
CA ASN A 54 -10.55 -9.43 22.07
C ASN A 54 -9.15 -10.03 21.85
N GLU A 55 -8.28 -9.36 21.07
CA GLU A 55 -7.00 -9.90 20.68
C GLU A 55 -5.85 -8.98 21.13
N GLU A 56 -4.73 -9.56 21.53
CA GLU A 56 -3.48 -8.82 21.80
C GLU A 56 -2.72 -8.59 20.49
N ILE A 57 -2.68 -7.34 20.03
CA ILE A 57 -2.14 -6.96 18.73
C ILE A 57 -1.02 -5.93 18.86
N ASP A 58 0.15 -6.23 18.31
CA ASP A 58 1.28 -5.29 18.25
C ASP A 58 1.26 -4.42 16.99
N VAL A 59 0.75 -4.99 15.88
CA VAL A 59 0.75 -4.36 14.55
C VAL A 59 -0.56 -4.66 13.84
N VAL A 60 -1.18 -3.64 13.28
CA VAL A 60 -2.30 -3.78 12.34
C VAL A 60 -1.79 -3.65 10.92
N ASP A 61 -2.06 -4.66 10.10
CA ASP A 61 -1.75 -4.69 8.67
C ASP A 61 -3.01 -4.36 7.87
N ILE A 62 -3.05 -3.19 7.22
CA ILE A 62 -4.21 -2.64 6.53
C ILE A 62 -4.12 -2.95 5.03
N CYS A 63 -4.99 -3.83 4.55
CA CYS A 63 -5.13 -4.24 3.16
C CYS A 63 -6.54 -3.97 2.60
N THR A 64 -7.19 -2.95 3.12
CA THR A 64 -8.52 -2.49 2.69
C THR A 64 -8.47 -1.71 1.37
N PRO A 65 -9.60 -1.28 0.80
CA PRO A 65 -9.61 -0.30 -0.28
C PRO A 65 -8.93 1.02 0.11
N SER A 66 -8.23 1.65 -0.84
CA SER A 66 -7.36 2.80 -0.58
C SER A 66 -8.03 3.99 0.10
N TYR A 67 -9.32 4.21 -0.17
CA TYR A 67 -10.07 5.31 0.45
C TYR A 67 -10.31 5.14 1.97
N LEU A 68 -10.07 3.94 2.52
CA LEU A 68 -10.19 3.64 3.94
C LEU A 68 -8.85 3.73 4.69
N HIS A 69 -7.73 3.79 3.98
CA HIS A 69 -6.39 3.69 4.57
C HIS A 69 -6.14 4.76 5.64
N ALA A 70 -6.44 6.02 5.30
CA ALA A 70 -6.15 7.15 6.20
C ALA A 70 -6.89 7.06 7.53
N GLU A 71 -8.19 6.84 7.48
CA GLU A 71 -9.04 6.77 8.68
C GLU A 71 -8.63 5.59 9.57
N MET A 72 -8.48 4.41 9.00
CA MET A 72 -8.06 3.22 9.75
C MET A 72 -6.66 3.36 10.34
N ALA A 73 -5.72 3.93 9.58
CA ALA A 73 -4.35 4.14 10.06
C ALA A 73 -4.31 5.10 11.25
N VAL A 74 -5.01 6.24 11.14
CA VAL A 74 -5.12 7.23 12.23
C VAL A 74 -5.75 6.60 13.47
N GLU A 75 -6.81 5.85 13.30
CA GLU A 75 -7.51 5.17 14.40
C GLU A 75 -6.58 4.18 15.12
N CYS A 76 -5.92 3.29 14.38
CA CYS A 76 -5.02 2.29 14.96
C CYS A 76 -3.82 2.96 15.68
N LEU A 77 -3.22 4.00 15.08
CA LEU A 77 -2.13 4.74 15.69
C LEU A 77 -2.56 5.41 17.00
N ASN A 78 -3.73 6.05 17.01
CA ASN A 78 -4.28 6.69 18.22
C ASN A 78 -4.63 5.68 19.33
N LYS A 79 -4.92 4.42 18.97
CA LYS A 79 -5.09 3.32 19.92
C LYS A 79 -3.75 2.72 20.40
N GLY A 80 -2.62 3.28 19.98
CA GLY A 80 -1.28 2.85 20.40
C GLY A 80 -0.76 1.63 19.68
N LEU A 81 -1.21 1.35 18.47
CA LEU A 81 -0.79 0.22 17.65
C LEU A 81 0.18 0.66 16.55
N ASN A 82 1.14 -0.19 16.21
CA ASN A 82 1.92 0.02 15.00
C ASN A 82 1.07 -0.33 13.77
N VAL A 83 1.37 0.30 12.65
CA VAL A 83 0.59 0.10 11.42
C VAL A 83 1.49 -0.20 10.23
N LEU A 84 1.20 -1.27 9.53
CA LEU A 84 1.62 -1.53 8.15
C LEU A 84 0.39 -1.24 7.26
N CYS A 85 0.52 -0.40 6.26
CA CYS A 85 -0.58 -0.04 5.38
C CYS A 85 -0.21 -0.30 3.92
N GLU A 86 -1.11 -0.92 3.16
CA GLU A 86 -0.93 -1.05 1.72
C GLU A 86 -0.85 0.32 1.02
N LYS A 87 -0.21 0.32 -0.12
CA LYS A 87 -0.14 1.50 -0.98
C LYS A 87 -1.50 1.74 -1.72
N PRO A 88 -1.80 2.96 -2.14
CA PRO A 88 -1.14 4.20 -1.72
C PRO A 88 -1.39 4.51 -0.25
N MET A 89 -0.49 5.24 0.38
CA MET A 89 -0.66 5.63 1.78
C MET A 89 -2.03 6.25 2.05
N THR A 90 -2.41 7.21 1.23
CA THR A 90 -3.69 7.92 1.26
C THR A 90 -4.06 8.42 -0.14
N LEU A 91 -5.27 8.94 -0.32
CA LEU A 91 -5.70 9.54 -1.59
C LEU A 91 -5.38 11.04 -1.68
N THR A 92 -5.17 11.72 -0.55
CA THR A 92 -4.89 13.16 -0.51
C THR A 92 -3.68 13.48 0.37
N CYS A 93 -3.00 14.60 0.09
CA CYS A 93 -1.93 15.09 0.95
C CYS A 93 -2.44 15.46 2.36
N ALA A 94 -3.63 16.04 2.45
CA ALA A 94 -4.22 16.39 3.75
C ALA A 94 -4.46 15.17 4.64
N ASP A 95 -4.85 14.04 4.07
CA ASP A 95 -5.00 12.79 4.82
C ASP A 95 -3.64 12.18 5.16
N ALA A 96 -2.64 12.31 4.29
CA ALA A 96 -1.28 11.90 4.60
C ALA A 96 -0.72 12.68 5.81
N GLU A 97 -0.94 13.98 5.88
CA GLU A 97 -0.55 14.82 7.02
C GLU A 97 -1.22 14.35 8.33
N LYS A 98 -2.50 13.96 8.29
CA LYS A 98 -3.20 13.41 9.47
C LYS A 98 -2.56 12.11 9.94
N VAL A 99 -2.24 11.20 9.02
CA VAL A 99 -1.58 9.92 9.35
C VAL A 99 -0.20 10.15 9.95
N LEU A 100 0.59 11.05 9.37
CA LEU A 100 1.92 11.41 9.89
C LEU A 100 1.83 12.02 11.28
N ALA A 101 0.91 12.96 11.50
CA ALA A 101 0.68 13.57 12.81
C ALA A 101 0.24 12.53 13.86
N ALA A 102 -0.62 11.56 13.49
CA ALA A 102 -1.02 10.49 14.38
C ALA A 102 0.15 9.55 14.72
N ALA A 103 1.00 9.23 13.75
CA ALA A 103 2.20 8.41 13.97
C ALA A 103 3.19 9.13 14.91
N GLU A 104 3.41 10.43 14.70
CA GLU A 104 4.28 11.23 15.54
C GLU A 104 3.74 11.36 16.98
N SER A 105 2.46 11.71 17.13
CA SER A 105 1.84 11.89 18.45
C SER A 105 1.72 10.60 19.25
N SER A 106 1.47 9.48 18.61
CA SER A 106 1.37 8.18 19.29
C SER A 106 2.75 7.56 19.61
N GLY A 107 3.81 8.01 18.96
CA GLY A 107 5.15 7.40 19.04
C GLY A 107 5.21 5.99 18.43
N LYS A 108 4.18 5.58 17.66
CA LYS A 108 4.11 4.27 17.02
C LYS A 108 4.69 4.30 15.62
N LYS A 109 5.08 3.13 15.14
CA LYS A 109 5.64 2.97 13.80
C LYS A 109 4.50 2.90 12.78
N PHE A 110 4.64 3.69 11.73
CA PHE A 110 3.81 3.61 10.53
C PHE A 110 4.68 3.27 9.33
N MET A 111 4.27 2.29 8.54
CA MET A 111 4.99 1.87 7.34
C MET A 111 4.00 1.66 6.18
N VAL A 112 4.35 2.16 5.00
CA VAL A 112 3.63 1.88 3.76
C VAL A 112 4.27 0.70 3.04
N ALA A 113 3.46 -0.22 2.54
CA ALA A 113 3.90 -1.44 1.85
C ALA A 113 4.36 -1.16 0.41
N HIS A 114 5.41 -0.37 0.24
CA HIS A 114 6.05 -0.10 -1.04
C HIS A 114 6.90 -1.29 -1.51
N VAL A 115 6.23 -2.39 -1.84
CA VAL A 115 6.82 -3.71 -2.14
C VAL A 115 7.87 -3.68 -3.25
N VAL A 116 7.74 -2.77 -4.22
CA VAL A 116 8.67 -2.67 -5.36
C VAL A 116 10.10 -2.45 -4.92
N ARG A 117 10.34 -1.71 -3.85
CA ARG A 117 11.69 -1.49 -3.26
C ARG A 117 12.40 -2.79 -2.89
N PHE A 118 11.64 -3.85 -2.57
CA PHE A 118 12.14 -5.14 -2.10
C PHE A 118 12.20 -6.22 -3.19
N MET A 119 11.68 -5.93 -4.39
CA MET A 119 11.79 -6.86 -5.51
C MET A 119 13.25 -6.96 -5.98
N PRO A 120 13.78 -8.18 -6.22
CA PRO A 120 15.22 -8.40 -6.47
C PRO A 120 15.82 -7.50 -7.56
N GLN A 121 15.10 -7.30 -8.67
CA GLN A 121 15.57 -6.47 -9.78
C GLN A 121 15.68 -4.98 -9.40
N TYR A 122 14.74 -4.47 -8.60
CA TYR A 122 14.75 -3.09 -8.14
C TYR A 122 15.79 -2.89 -7.03
N ALA A 123 15.88 -3.82 -6.09
CA ALA A 123 16.92 -3.81 -5.06
C ALA A 123 18.33 -3.86 -5.68
N PHE A 124 18.52 -4.67 -6.73
CA PHE A 124 19.77 -4.71 -7.48
C PHE A 124 20.08 -3.37 -8.15
N LEU A 125 19.10 -2.77 -8.85
CA LEU A 125 19.26 -1.48 -9.50
C LEU A 125 19.67 -0.39 -8.50
N LYS A 126 18.94 -0.31 -7.37
CA LYS A 126 19.29 0.62 -6.30
C LYS A 126 20.72 0.41 -5.80
N LYS A 127 21.09 -0.82 -5.49
CA LYS A 127 22.43 -1.18 -5.01
C LYS A 127 23.52 -0.72 -5.99
N VAL A 128 23.37 -1.01 -7.29
CA VAL A 128 24.36 -0.66 -8.33
C VAL A 128 24.49 0.86 -8.47
N THR A 129 23.37 1.59 -8.34
CA THR A 129 23.35 3.05 -8.38
C THR A 129 24.02 3.65 -7.14
N ASP A 130 23.68 3.17 -5.94
CA ASP A 130 24.26 3.65 -4.67
C ASP A 130 25.79 3.40 -4.60
N GLU A 131 26.24 2.28 -5.14
CA GLU A 131 27.67 1.92 -5.19
C GLU A 131 28.46 2.67 -6.31
N GLY A 132 27.78 3.41 -7.17
CA GLY A 132 28.39 4.15 -8.27
C GLY A 132 29.12 3.29 -9.32
N LYS A 133 28.86 1.98 -9.35
CA LYS A 133 29.57 1.01 -10.20
C LYS A 133 29.46 1.29 -11.70
N LEU A 134 28.38 1.92 -12.13
CA LEU A 134 28.12 2.26 -13.53
C LEU A 134 28.27 3.77 -13.81
N GLY A 135 28.82 4.51 -12.86
CA GLY A 135 28.95 5.96 -12.94
C GLY A 135 27.66 6.68 -12.52
N LYS A 136 27.54 7.95 -12.91
CA LYS A 136 26.38 8.78 -12.59
C LYS A 136 25.15 8.31 -13.39
N LEU A 137 24.02 8.13 -12.73
CA LEU A 137 22.74 7.89 -13.39
C LEU A 137 22.35 9.13 -14.22
N ILE A 138 22.14 8.93 -15.52
CA ILE A 138 21.82 10.01 -16.46
C ILE A 138 20.31 10.09 -16.70
N SER A 139 19.66 8.93 -16.85
CA SER A 139 18.22 8.84 -17.05
C SER A 139 17.69 7.48 -16.58
N LEU A 140 16.43 7.47 -16.16
CA LEU A 140 15.69 6.28 -15.80
C LEU A 140 14.32 6.33 -16.48
N ASP A 141 14.02 5.34 -17.32
CA ASP A 141 12.72 5.19 -17.98
C ASP A 141 12.01 3.98 -17.38
N MET A 142 10.86 4.20 -16.76
CA MET A 142 10.05 3.16 -16.17
C MET A 142 8.72 3.08 -16.88
N ARG A 143 8.33 1.86 -17.27
CA ARG A 143 7.06 1.59 -17.97
C ARG A 143 6.29 0.51 -17.25
N ARG A 144 5.08 0.86 -16.82
CA ARG A 144 4.17 -0.08 -16.17
C ARG A 144 2.87 -0.16 -16.94
N LEU A 145 2.62 -1.34 -17.51
CA LEU A 145 1.40 -1.64 -18.25
C LEU A 145 0.59 -2.64 -17.45
N SER A 146 -0.69 -2.40 -17.31
CA SER A 146 -1.63 -3.28 -16.63
C SER A 146 -2.97 -3.25 -17.34
N SER A 147 -3.74 -4.33 -17.20
CA SER A 147 -5.15 -4.32 -17.55
C SER A 147 -5.95 -3.53 -16.50
N VAL A 148 -7.13 -3.04 -16.88
CA VAL A 148 -8.07 -2.44 -15.94
C VAL A 148 -8.45 -3.48 -14.86
N PRO A 149 -8.30 -3.19 -13.57
CA PRO A 149 -8.60 -4.12 -12.52
C PRO A 149 -10.12 -4.30 -12.36
N ARG A 150 -10.66 -5.44 -12.82
CA ARG A 150 -12.09 -5.78 -12.75
C ARG A 150 -12.42 -6.80 -11.66
N TRP A 151 -11.44 -7.13 -10.83
CA TRP A 151 -11.52 -8.15 -9.77
C TRP A 151 -11.73 -7.57 -8.37
N SER A 152 -11.69 -6.24 -8.23
CA SER A 152 -11.86 -5.60 -6.93
C SER A 152 -13.31 -5.68 -6.43
N TRP A 153 -13.48 -5.84 -5.12
CA TRP A 153 -14.79 -5.84 -4.49
C TRP A 153 -15.55 -4.55 -4.82
N GLU A 154 -16.82 -4.68 -5.26
CA GLU A 154 -17.64 -3.55 -5.73
C GLU A 154 -16.96 -2.64 -6.77
N ASN A 155 -15.98 -3.18 -7.49
CA ASN A 155 -15.23 -2.45 -8.52
C ASN A 155 -14.57 -1.15 -8.04
N TRP A 156 -14.24 -1.01 -6.75
CA TRP A 156 -13.71 0.23 -6.17
C TRP A 156 -12.46 0.74 -6.87
N MET A 157 -11.64 -0.15 -7.45
CA MET A 157 -10.42 0.26 -8.17
C MET A 157 -10.72 0.99 -9.49
N GLN A 158 -11.93 0.83 -10.06
CA GLN A 158 -12.35 1.54 -11.26
C GLN A 158 -12.92 2.94 -10.95
N ASP A 159 -13.25 3.19 -9.69
CA ASP A 159 -13.68 4.51 -9.22
C ASP A 159 -12.45 5.34 -8.85
N GLU A 160 -12.13 6.36 -9.66
CA GLU A 160 -10.96 7.22 -9.41
C GLU A 160 -11.06 7.99 -8.09
N GLN A 161 -12.26 8.25 -7.58
CA GLN A 161 -12.43 8.89 -6.28
C GLN A 161 -12.07 7.96 -5.12
N LYS A 162 -12.16 6.65 -5.32
CA LYS A 162 -11.84 5.63 -4.32
C LYS A 162 -10.41 5.08 -4.43
N SER A 163 -9.86 5.06 -5.65
CA SER A 163 -8.55 4.45 -5.92
C SER A 163 -7.44 5.47 -6.18
N GLY A 164 -7.80 6.71 -6.57
CA GLY A 164 -6.87 7.69 -7.11
C GLY A 164 -6.42 7.37 -8.54
N GLY A 165 -7.08 6.40 -9.20
CA GLY A 165 -6.85 6.01 -10.58
C GLY A 165 -5.42 5.54 -10.85
N VAL A 166 -5.01 5.55 -12.12
CA VAL A 166 -3.68 5.12 -12.55
C VAL A 166 -2.54 5.92 -11.89
N CYS A 167 -2.82 7.16 -11.46
CA CYS A 167 -1.84 8.00 -10.79
C CYS A 167 -1.41 7.44 -9.44
N LEU A 168 -2.37 7.16 -8.56
CA LEU A 168 -2.08 6.73 -7.19
C LEU A 168 -2.06 5.22 -7.05
N ASP A 169 -2.89 4.48 -7.79
CA ASP A 169 -2.90 3.03 -7.65
C ASP A 169 -1.71 2.36 -8.35
N LEU A 170 -1.36 2.83 -9.57
CA LEU A 170 -0.34 2.18 -10.40
C LEU A 170 0.99 2.91 -10.41
N SER A 171 1.00 4.22 -10.69
CA SER A 171 2.25 4.99 -10.86
C SER A 171 3.00 5.21 -9.56
N VAL A 172 2.33 5.13 -8.40
CA VAL A 172 2.96 5.26 -7.09
C VAL A 172 4.13 4.30 -6.90
N HIS A 173 4.05 3.10 -7.46
CA HIS A 173 5.12 2.10 -7.38
C HIS A 173 6.43 2.58 -8.02
N ASP A 174 6.32 3.21 -9.18
CA ASP A 174 7.49 3.66 -9.94
C ASP A 174 8.00 4.98 -9.38
N ILE A 175 7.11 5.91 -9.04
CA ILE A 175 7.46 7.18 -8.41
C ILE A 175 8.17 6.94 -7.07
N ASP A 176 7.63 6.08 -6.23
CA ASP A 176 8.24 5.71 -4.96
C ASP A 176 9.63 5.11 -5.13
N PHE A 177 9.79 4.20 -6.08
CA PHE A 177 11.10 3.60 -6.36
C PHE A 177 12.09 4.65 -6.83
N VAL A 178 11.73 5.51 -7.79
CA VAL A 178 12.59 6.59 -8.28
C VAL A 178 13.02 7.51 -7.15
N GLN A 179 12.08 7.93 -6.30
CA GLN A 179 12.41 8.75 -5.12
C GLN A 179 13.32 8.02 -4.12
N SER A 180 13.18 6.71 -3.98
CA SER A 180 14.07 5.92 -3.11
C SER A 180 15.52 5.86 -3.61
N VAL A 181 15.74 6.08 -4.90
CA VAL A 181 17.06 6.08 -5.55
C VAL A 181 17.64 7.49 -5.67
N LEU A 182 16.83 8.48 -6.05
CA LEU A 182 17.26 9.82 -6.44
C LEU A 182 16.85 10.93 -5.45
N GLY A 183 15.99 10.60 -4.45
CA GLY A 183 15.42 11.61 -3.55
C GLY A 183 14.25 12.35 -4.18
N MET A 184 13.98 13.56 -3.68
CA MET A 184 12.89 14.40 -4.19
C MET A 184 13.30 15.13 -5.47
N PRO A 185 12.46 15.15 -6.51
CA PRO A 185 12.76 15.88 -7.73
C PRO A 185 12.64 17.39 -7.53
N GLU A 186 13.43 18.17 -8.27
CA GLU A 186 13.33 19.63 -8.29
C GLU A 186 12.07 20.10 -9.01
N ARG A 187 11.64 19.37 -10.03
CA ARG A 187 10.47 19.69 -10.85
C ARG A 187 9.79 18.44 -11.37
N VAL A 188 8.48 18.50 -11.55
CA VAL A 188 7.67 17.45 -12.16
C VAL A 188 6.85 18.03 -13.30
N SER A 189 6.75 17.29 -14.40
CA SER A 189 5.74 17.51 -15.43
C SER A 189 4.98 16.21 -15.68
N ALA A 190 3.67 16.30 -15.89
CA ALA A 190 2.85 15.14 -16.16
C ALA A 190 1.77 15.44 -17.22
N SER A 191 1.42 14.42 -17.97
CA SER A 191 0.25 14.42 -18.85
C SER A 191 -0.62 13.21 -18.53
N TYR A 192 -1.92 13.45 -18.39
CA TYR A 192 -2.93 12.44 -18.16
C TYR A 192 -3.91 12.39 -19.33
N ARG A 193 -4.30 11.20 -19.73
CA ARG A 193 -5.27 10.98 -20.79
C ARG A 193 -6.21 9.85 -20.40
N PRO A 194 -7.51 10.11 -20.21
CA PRO A 194 -8.50 9.04 -20.18
C PRO A 194 -8.57 8.38 -21.56
N LEU A 195 -8.64 7.07 -21.57
CA LEU A 195 -8.78 6.25 -22.77
C LEU A 195 -10.19 5.64 -22.81
N LYS A 196 -10.50 4.90 -23.88
CA LYS A 196 -11.76 4.15 -23.97
C LYS A 196 -11.76 2.98 -22.99
N ASN A 197 -12.96 2.54 -22.60
CA ASN A 197 -13.17 1.35 -21.74
C ASN A 197 -12.57 1.47 -20.33
N ASP A 198 -12.76 2.62 -19.68
CA ASP A 198 -12.35 2.89 -18.28
C ASP A 198 -10.83 2.77 -18.06
N SER A 199 -10.04 2.75 -19.12
CA SER A 199 -8.60 2.79 -19.02
C SER A 199 -8.08 4.23 -19.03
N SER A 200 -6.87 4.42 -18.55
CA SER A 200 -6.21 5.72 -18.55
C SER A 200 -4.71 5.58 -18.75
N PHE A 201 -4.10 6.67 -19.20
CA PHE A 201 -2.67 6.75 -19.42
C PHE A 201 -2.11 7.95 -18.67
N ILE A 202 -1.00 7.75 -17.97
CA ILE A 202 -0.22 8.84 -17.41
C ILE A 202 1.24 8.74 -17.88
N LYS A 203 1.82 9.89 -18.20
CA LYS A 203 3.26 10.05 -18.38
C LYS A 203 3.74 11.13 -17.44
N SER A 204 4.67 10.81 -16.57
CA SER A 204 5.32 11.75 -15.67
C SER A 204 6.81 11.84 -15.99
N THR A 205 7.36 13.04 -15.89
CA THR A 205 8.81 13.29 -15.99
C THR A 205 9.24 14.01 -14.72
N LEU A 206 10.21 13.44 -14.02
CA LEU A 206 10.81 13.97 -12.81
C LEU A 206 12.20 14.49 -13.17
N TYR A 207 12.53 15.69 -12.70
CA TYR A 207 13.81 16.36 -12.98
C TYR A 207 14.59 16.49 -11.67
N TYR A 208 15.89 16.12 -11.73
CA TYR A 208 16.83 16.07 -10.60
C TYR A 208 18.06 16.90 -10.86
#